data_27de47d8bcd9f9735f87ea382347a522
#
_entry.id   27de47d8bcd9f9735f87ea382347a522
#
_cell.length_a   1.000
_cell.length_b   1.000
_cell.length_c   1.000
_cell.angle_alpha   90.00
_cell.angle_beta   90.00
_cell.angle_gamma   90.00
#
_symmetry.space_group_name_H-M   'P 1'
#
loop_
_entity.id
_entity.type
_entity.pdbx_description
1 polymer ?
#
loop_
_entity_poly.entity_id
_entity_poly.type
_entity_poly.pdbx_seq_one_letter_code
_entity_poly.pdbx_strand_id
1 'polypeptide(L)'
;MTTITGRERAAAQAYLRLLESTQAVLADPRLEPYAAAMLTHPMAEADAALREAGLSGNEAHLLHLVSALRASPAVERGRPR
;
A
#
# COMPACT_ATOMS: atom_id res chain seq x y z
N MET A 1 3.89 -10.51 -20.79
CA MET A 1 3.99 -10.47 -19.36
C MET A 1 4.35 -9.07 -18.88
N THR A 2 3.71 -8.63 -17.86
CA THR A 2 3.92 -7.28 -17.36
C THR A 2 4.93 -7.28 -16.23
N THR A 3 5.90 -6.39 -16.33
CA THR A 3 6.89 -6.25 -15.27
C THR A 3 6.56 -5.02 -14.44
N ILE A 4 6.49 -5.21 -13.14
CA ILE A 4 6.26 -4.11 -12.23
C ILE A 4 7.59 -3.46 -11.92
N THR A 5 7.68 -2.15 -12.17
CA THR A 5 8.92 -1.42 -11.89
C THR A 5 9.13 -1.31 -10.40
N GLY A 6 10.36 -0.97 -10.02
CA GLY A 6 10.67 -0.76 -8.61
C GLY A 6 9.85 0.36 -8.00
N ARG A 7 9.62 1.42 -8.76
CA ARG A 7 8.82 2.55 -8.26
C ARG A 7 7.36 2.16 -8.10
N GLU A 8 6.82 1.39 -9.03
CA GLU A 8 5.45 0.91 -8.93
C GLU A 8 5.29 0.00 -7.74
N ARG A 9 6.26 -0.89 -7.51
CA ARG A 9 6.22 -1.78 -6.37
C ARG A 9 6.27 -0.98 -5.07
N ALA A 10 7.14 0.01 -5.00
CA ALA A 10 7.25 0.84 -3.81
C ALA A 10 5.94 1.59 -3.54
N ALA A 11 5.30 2.09 -4.60
CA ALA A 11 4.04 2.79 -4.44
C ALA A 11 2.95 1.85 -3.92
N ALA A 12 2.87 0.65 -4.48
CA ALA A 12 1.87 -0.31 -4.05
C ALA A 12 2.12 -0.75 -2.61
N GLN A 13 3.37 -0.95 -2.24
CA GLN A 13 3.70 -1.33 -0.86
C GLN A 13 3.39 -0.22 0.12
N ALA A 14 3.67 1.03 -0.26
CA ALA A 14 3.34 2.16 0.61
C ALA A 14 1.83 2.26 0.79
N TYR A 15 1.08 2.03 -0.26
CA TYR A 15 -0.37 2.06 -0.18
C TYR A 15 -0.90 0.94 0.71
N LEU A 16 -0.30 -0.26 0.61
CA LEU A 16 -0.69 -1.36 1.48
C LEU A 16 -0.43 -1.04 2.95
N ARG A 17 0.71 -0.41 3.23
CA ARG A 17 1.01 0.00 4.61
C ARG A 17 -0.03 0.99 5.11
N LEU A 18 -0.45 1.92 4.24
CA LEU A 18 -1.48 2.88 4.61
C LEU A 18 -2.79 2.16 4.91
N LEU A 19 -3.17 1.20 4.08
CA LEU A 19 -4.39 0.44 4.31
C LEU A 19 -4.33 -0.32 5.62
N GLU A 20 -3.21 -0.94 5.91
CA GLU A 20 -3.05 -1.69 7.15
C GLU A 20 -3.13 -0.78 8.36
N SER A 21 -2.52 0.39 8.26
CA SER A 21 -2.60 1.36 9.35
C SER A 21 -4.04 1.82 9.57
N THR A 22 -4.75 2.07 8.48
CA THR A 22 -6.14 2.49 8.55
C THR A 22 -6.99 1.41 9.19
N GLN A 23 -6.77 0.16 8.79
CA GLN A 23 -7.55 -0.95 9.35
C GLN A 23 -7.27 -1.12 10.83
N ALA A 24 -6.02 -0.93 11.24
CA ALA A 24 -5.69 -1.04 12.66
C ALA A 24 -6.41 0.01 13.49
N VAL A 25 -6.48 1.24 12.96
CA VAL A 25 -7.18 2.31 13.66
C VAL A 25 -8.68 2.02 13.73
N LEU A 26 -9.25 1.53 12.63
CA LEU A 26 -10.68 1.24 12.62
C LEU A 26 -11.05 0.06 13.52
N ALA A 27 -10.12 -0.86 13.70
CA ALA A 27 -10.37 -2.04 14.51
C ALA A 27 -10.32 -1.74 16.01
N ASP A 28 -9.68 -0.64 16.39
CA ASP A 28 -9.51 -0.31 17.81
C ASP A 28 -10.02 1.10 18.08
N PRO A 29 -11.25 1.25 18.60
CA PRO A 29 -11.82 2.58 18.84
C PRO A 29 -10.97 3.45 19.76
N ARG A 30 -10.13 2.84 20.60
CA ARG A 30 -9.29 3.63 21.50
C ARG A 30 -8.25 4.43 20.74
N LEU A 31 -7.95 4.04 19.51
CA LEU A 31 -6.97 4.74 18.69
C LEU A 31 -7.57 5.93 17.94
N GLU A 32 -8.89 6.08 17.98
CA GLU A 32 -9.55 7.14 17.23
C GLU A 32 -8.99 8.53 17.52
N PRO A 33 -8.72 8.89 18.79
CA PRO A 33 -8.17 10.22 19.07
C PRO A 33 -6.79 10.44 18.45
N TYR A 34 -6.11 9.36 18.12
CA TYR A 34 -4.75 9.44 17.57
C TYR A 34 -4.72 9.15 16.07
N ALA A 35 -5.88 8.92 15.47
CA ALA A 35 -5.93 8.46 14.08
C ALA A 35 -5.20 9.40 13.13
N ALA A 36 -5.45 10.70 13.25
CA ALA A 36 -4.82 11.65 12.35
C ALA A 36 -3.31 11.60 12.45
N ALA A 37 -2.79 11.57 13.67
CA ALA A 37 -1.35 11.51 13.87
C ALA A 37 -0.77 10.21 13.37
N MET A 38 -1.47 9.10 13.62
CA MET A 38 -0.97 7.79 13.22
C MET A 38 -0.95 7.62 11.71
N LEU A 39 -1.86 8.26 11.00
CA LEU A 39 -1.97 8.08 9.56
C LEU A 39 -1.21 9.12 8.75
N THR A 40 -0.75 10.19 9.39
CA THR A 40 -0.08 11.27 8.68
C THR A 40 1.15 10.78 7.93
N HIS A 41 2.00 10.03 8.59
CA HIS A 41 3.23 9.54 7.97
C HIS A 41 2.95 8.52 6.86
N PRO A 42 2.13 7.49 7.08
CA PRO A 42 1.82 6.57 5.99
C PRO A 42 1.15 7.24 4.81
N MET A 43 0.30 8.24 5.05
CA MET A 43 -0.34 8.96 3.96
C MET A 43 0.67 9.75 3.13
N ALA A 44 1.59 10.43 3.81
CA ALA A 44 2.61 11.20 3.11
C ALA A 44 3.53 10.27 2.34
N GLU A 45 3.86 9.14 2.92
CA GLU A 45 4.72 8.16 2.27
C GLU A 45 4.06 7.60 1.01
N ALA A 46 2.78 7.25 1.12
CA ALA A 46 2.06 6.72 -0.02
C ALA A 46 1.94 7.76 -1.12
N ASP A 47 1.64 8.99 -0.74
CA ASP A 47 1.48 10.06 -1.71
C ASP A 47 2.78 10.34 -2.46
N ALA A 48 3.89 10.38 -1.74
CA ALA A 48 5.19 10.60 -2.37
C ALA A 48 5.55 9.46 -3.31
N ALA A 49 5.31 8.22 -2.88
CA ALA A 49 5.63 7.07 -3.69
C ALA A 49 4.77 7.02 -4.95
N LEU A 50 3.50 7.41 -4.84
CA LEU A 50 2.61 7.46 -5.99
C LEU A 50 3.11 8.49 -7.01
N ARG A 51 3.54 9.64 -6.53
CA ARG A 51 4.04 10.66 -7.44
C ARG A 51 5.31 10.20 -8.14
N GLU A 52 6.19 9.54 -7.42
CA GLU A 52 7.43 9.06 -8.03
C GLU A 52 7.19 7.99 -9.07
N ALA A 53 6.15 7.19 -8.87
CA ALA A 53 5.82 6.15 -9.82
C ALA A 53 4.95 6.65 -10.97
N GLY A 54 4.53 7.91 -10.92
CA GLY A 54 3.66 8.45 -11.95
C GLY A 54 2.25 7.95 -11.85
N LEU A 55 1.84 7.52 -10.67
CA LEU A 55 0.52 6.94 -10.46
C LEU A 55 -0.48 7.90 -9.84
N SER A 56 -0.06 9.14 -9.56
CA SER A 56 -0.99 10.12 -9.03
C SER A 56 -2.13 10.32 -10.01
N GLY A 57 -3.34 10.17 -9.52
CA GLY A 57 -4.51 10.29 -10.37
C GLY A 57 -4.84 9.06 -11.17
N ASN A 58 -4.11 7.98 -10.95
CA ASN A 58 -4.37 6.74 -11.67
C ASN A 58 -4.61 5.61 -10.69
N GLU A 59 -5.68 5.75 -9.92
CA GLU A 59 -5.98 4.77 -8.89
C GLU A 59 -6.29 3.38 -9.45
N ALA A 60 -6.86 3.31 -10.63
CA ALA A 60 -7.18 2.01 -11.21
C ALA A 60 -5.91 1.19 -11.40
N HIS A 61 -4.88 1.82 -11.92
CA HIS A 61 -3.61 1.12 -12.11
C HIS A 61 -2.98 0.75 -10.78
N LEU A 62 -3.05 1.65 -9.81
CA LEU A 62 -2.52 1.38 -8.48
C LEU A 62 -3.21 0.19 -7.85
N LEU A 63 -4.54 0.12 -7.94
CA LEU A 63 -5.28 -0.99 -7.37
C LEU A 63 -4.92 -2.30 -8.04
N HIS A 64 -4.65 -2.24 -9.33
CA HIS A 64 -4.20 -3.42 -10.04
C HIS A 64 -2.86 -3.90 -9.51
N LEU A 65 -1.94 -2.98 -9.27
CA LEU A 65 -0.63 -3.32 -8.73
C LEU A 65 -0.74 -3.88 -7.31
N VAL A 66 -1.59 -3.29 -6.50
CA VAL A 66 -1.81 -3.77 -5.13
C VAL A 66 -2.34 -5.19 -5.16
N SER A 67 -3.30 -5.46 -6.04
CA SER A 67 -3.85 -6.79 -6.17
C SER A 67 -2.78 -7.80 -6.58
N ALA A 68 -1.92 -7.39 -7.50
CA ALA A 68 -0.85 -8.27 -7.95
C ALA A 68 0.13 -8.59 -6.82
N LEU A 69 0.46 -7.59 -6.01
CA LEU A 69 1.37 -7.81 -4.89
C LEU A 69 0.76 -8.71 -3.84
N ARG A 70 -0.53 -8.53 -3.58
CA ARG A 70 -1.19 -9.34 -2.56
C ARG A 70 -1.28 -10.80 -2.98
N ALA A 71 -1.40 -11.04 -4.28
CA ALA A 71 -1.47 -12.40 -4.77
C ALA A 71 -0.08 -13.03 -4.85
N SER A 72 0.88 -12.29 -5.40
CA SER A 72 2.20 -12.82 -5.65
C SER A 72 2.99 -13.16 -4.39
N PRO A 73 3.08 -12.25 -3.42
CA PRO A 73 3.90 -12.56 -2.25
C PRO A 73 3.42 -13.78 -1.51
N ALA A 74 2.11 -13.97 -1.45
CA ALA A 74 1.57 -15.12 -0.77
C ALA A 74 2.03 -16.41 -1.45
N VAL A 75 2.00 -16.40 -2.77
CA VAL A 75 2.42 -17.56 -3.52
C VAL A 75 3.90 -17.82 -3.33
N GLU A 76 4.68 -16.77 -3.45
CA GLU A 76 6.12 -16.92 -3.38
C GLU A 76 6.57 -17.39 -2.03
N ARG A 77 6.02 -16.80 -0.99
CA ARG A 77 6.47 -17.16 0.32
C ARG A 77 5.85 -18.43 0.82
N GLY A 78 4.67 -18.71 0.36
CA GLY A 78 4.00 -19.91 0.76
C GLY A 78 4.54 -21.14 0.08
N ARG A 79 5.44 -20.92 -0.88
CA ARG A 79 5.89 -22.02 -1.60
C ARG A 79 6.73 -22.91 -0.78
N PRO A 80 6.28 -24.05 -0.54
CA PRO A 80 7.05 -24.97 0.24
C PRO A 80 8.18 -25.42 -0.62
N ARG A 81 8.98 -25.94 -0.05
CA ARG A 81 10.03 -26.30 -0.91
C ARG A 81 10.58 -27.61 -0.53
#